data_3a51feb7ffe2dda819a7f589df6c5a4b
#
_entry.id   3a51feb7ffe2dda819a7f589df6c5a4b
#
_cell.length_a   1.000
_cell.length_b   1.000
_cell.length_c   1.000
_cell.angle_alpha   90.00
_cell.angle_beta   90.00
_cell.angle_gamma   90.00
#
_symmetry.space_group_name_H-M   'P 1'
#
loop_
_entity.id
_entity.type
_entity.pdbx_description
1 polymer ?
#
loop_
_entity_poly.entity_id
_entity_poly.type
_entity_poly.pdbx_seq_one_letter_code
_entity_poly.pdbx_strand_id
1 'polypeptide(L)'
;MKYNLPDRVLRELSYFAQKYSIEKIILFGSRARGTNKERSDIDIAVYGGDFDHFYWDVKEKVHSLLMFDIVQVDVAVSDELKQEIERDGVIIYEKA
;
A
#
# COMPACT_ATOMS: atom_id res chain seq x y z
N MET A 1 16.21 6.77 -2.25
CA MET A 1 14.78 6.59 -2.01
C MET A 1 14.32 7.40 -0.84
N LYS A 2 13.17 8.01 -0.96
CA LYS A 2 12.69 8.92 0.08
C LYS A 2 11.57 8.36 0.94
N TYR A 3 10.99 7.24 0.54
CA TYR A 3 9.96 6.61 1.36
C TYR A 3 10.58 5.58 2.29
N ASN A 4 9.86 5.24 3.34
CA ASN A 4 10.31 4.30 4.37
C ASN A 4 9.39 3.09 4.43
N LEU A 5 9.84 1.98 3.86
CA LEU A 5 9.12 0.71 3.90
C LEU A 5 10.16 -0.42 3.96
N PRO A 6 10.03 -1.34 4.95
CA PRO A 6 10.98 -2.45 5.03
C PRO A 6 10.98 -3.29 3.76
N ASP A 7 12.15 -3.69 3.29
CA ASP A 7 12.30 -4.47 2.06
C ASP A 7 11.48 -5.75 2.07
N ARG A 8 11.43 -6.42 3.22
CA ARG A 8 10.66 -7.64 3.37
C ARG A 8 9.18 -7.41 3.12
N VAL A 9 8.64 -6.32 3.66
CA VAL A 9 7.23 -5.96 3.47
C VAL A 9 6.98 -5.68 2.00
N LEU A 10 7.86 -4.93 1.35
CA LEU A 10 7.73 -4.63 -0.08
C LEU A 10 7.69 -5.91 -0.92
N ARG A 11 8.59 -6.85 -0.64
CA ARG A 11 8.62 -8.14 -1.37
C ARG A 11 7.34 -8.93 -1.17
N GLU A 12 6.84 -9.00 0.05
CA GLU A 12 5.61 -9.74 0.35
C GLU A 12 4.39 -9.08 -0.29
N LEU A 13 4.30 -7.76 -0.25
CA LEU A 13 3.22 -7.04 -0.94
C LEU A 13 3.24 -7.31 -2.43
N SER A 14 4.41 -7.27 -3.04
CA SER A 14 4.56 -7.54 -4.48
C SER A 14 4.15 -8.96 -4.84
N TYR A 15 4.50 -9.92 -4.00
CA TYR A 15 4.11 -11.31 -4.19
C TYR A 15 2.58 -11.46 -4.23
N PHE A 16 1.89 -10.92 -3.23
CA PHE A 16 0.44 -11.01 -3.18
C PHE A 16 -0.23 -10.17 -4.26
N ALA A 17 0.36 -9.05 -4.63
CA ALA A 17 -0.15 -8.24 -5.73
C ALA A 17 -0.15 -9.04 -7.03
N GLN A 18 0.93 -9.75 -7.32
CA GLN A 18 1.00 -10.61 -8.50
C GLN A 18 -0.01 -11.75 -8.42
N LYS A 19 -0.12 -12.37 -7.26
CA LYS A 19 -1.02 -13.49 -7.05
C LYS A 19 -2.48 -13.14 -7.34
N TYR A 20 -2.89 -11.94 -6.97
CA TYR A 20 -4.27 -11.50 -7.11
C TYR A 20 -4.48 -10.49 -8.23
N SER A 21 -3.54 -10.36 -9.14
CA SER A 21 -3.63 -9.50 -10.32
C SER A 21 -3.88 -8.03 -9.99
N ILE A 22 -3.35 -7.57 -8.88
CA ILE A 22 -3.41 -6.15 -8.52
C ILE A 22 -2.67 -5.35 -9.59
N GLU A 23 -3.22 -4.22 -10.00
CA GLU A 23 -2.63 -3.42 -11.06
C GLU A 23 -1.57 -2.46 -10.55
N LYS A 24 -1.79 -1.87 -9.39
CA LYS A 24 -0.86 -0.88 -8.85
C LYS A 24 -1.06 -0.73 -7.34
N ILE A 25 0.04 -0.48 -6.63
CA ILE A 25 0.01 -0.14 -5.21
C ILE A 25 0.79 1.15 -5.03
N ILE A 26 0.17 2.13 -4.37
CA ILE A 26 0.80 3.41 -4.05
C ILE A 26 0.93 3.51 -2.53
N LEU A 27 2.16 3.74 -2.05
CA LEU A 27 2.41 4.08 -0.65
C LEU A 27 2.12 5.56 -0.47
N PHE A 28 1.34 5.91 0.55
CA PHE A 28 1.07 7.31 0.86
C PHE A 28 1.18 7.54 2.36
N GLY A 29 0.83 8.73 2.82
CA GLY A 29 0.93 9.06 4.23
C GLY A 29 2.35 9.31 4.70
N SER A 30 2.59 9.18 6.01
CA SER A 30 3.86 9.58 6.61
C SER A 30 5.06 8.80 6.09
N ARG A 31 4.90 7.52 5.79
CA ARG A 31 6.01 6.71 5.28
C ARG A 31 6.42 7.11 3.86
N ALA A 32 5.47 7.56 3.05
CA ALA A 32 5.77 8.06 1.72
C ALA A 32 6.52 9.39 1.79
N ARG A 33 6.14 10.24 2.74
CA ARG A 33 6.80 11.53 2.96
C ARG A 33 8.15 11.41 3.66
N GLY A 34 8.41 10.29 4.33
CA GLY A 34 9.61 10.13 5.14
C GLY A 34 9.52 10.81 6.50
N THR A 35 8.30 11.15 6.93
CA THR A 35 8.07 11.80 8.24
C THR A 35 7.55 10.83 9.28
N ASN A 36 7.54 9.54 8.97
CA ASN A 36 7.00 8.52 9.87
C ASN A 36 7.87 8.33 11.10
N LYS A 37 7.21 7.87 12.16
CA LYS A 37 7.87 7.33 13.33
C LYS A 37 8.07 5.83 13.12
N GLU A 38 8.86 5.21 13.99
CA GLU A 38 9.18 3.79 13.85
C GLU A 38 7.95 2.89 13.74
N ARG A 39 6.88 3.22 14.46
CA ARG A 39 5.67 2.41 14.49
C ARG A 39 4.51 3.02 13.72
N SER A 40 4.77 3.96 12.85
CA SER A 40 3.71 4.54 12.02
C SER A 40 3.09 3.48 11.12
N ASP A 41 1.79 3.58 10.89
CA ASP A 41 1.07 2.66 10.02
C ASP A 41 1.60 2.73 8.60
N ILE A 42 1.40 1.65 7.87
CA ILE A 42 1.72 1.57 6.44
C ILE A 42 0.42 1.84 5.68
N ASP A 43 0.36 2.99 5.01
CA ASP A 43 -0.82 3.41 4.25
C ASP A 43 -0.62 3.09 2.77
N ILE A 44 -1.43 2.18 2.23
CA ILE A 44 -1.34 1.82 0.81
C ILE A 44 -2.68 1.95 0.11
N ALA A 45 -2.60 2.46 -1.12
CA ALA A 45 -3.74 2.57 -2.04
C ALA A 45 -3.59 1.48 -3.09
N VAL A 46 -4.62 0.66 -3.28
CA VAL A 46 -4.59 -0.52 -4.13
C VAL A 46 -5.55 -0.33 -5.30
N TYR A 47 -5.07 -0.60 -6.50
CA TYR A 47 -5.82 -0.41 -7.75
C TYR A 47 -6.00 -1.75 -8.46
N GLY A 48 -7.24 -2.07 -8.81
CA GLY A 48 -7.54 -3.24 -9.63
C GLY A 48 -7.37 -4.57 -8.93
N GLY A 49 -7.57 -5.64 -9.68
CA GLY A 49 -7.36 -7.00 -9.21
C GLY A 49 -8.40 -7.50 -8.21
N ASP A 50 -8.05 -8.61 -7.57
CA ASP A 50 -8.90 -9.23 -6.53
C ASP A 50 -8.54 -8.61 -5.18
N PHE A 51 -9.13 -7.45 -4.92
CA PHE A 51 -8.82 -6.68 -3.72
C PHE A 51 -9.13 -7.46 -2.43
N ASP A 52 -10.25 -8.15 -2.36
CA ASP A 52 -10.68 -8.79 -1.11
C ASP A 52 -9.69 -9.87 -0.66
N HIS A 53 -9.26 -10.74 -1.57
CA HIS A 53 -8.26 -11.75 -1.23
C HIS A 53 -6.91 -11.14 -0.93
N PHE A 54 -6.52 -10.12 -1.68
CA PHE A 54 -5.28 -9.39 -1.41
C PHE A 54 -5.29 -8.79 0.00
N TYR A 55 -6.39 -8.10 0.34
CA TYR A 55 -6.56 -7.45 1.64
C TYR A 55 -6.35 -8.44 2.79
N TRP A 56 -7.07 -9.56 2.75
CA TRP A 56 -7.02 -10.52 3.84
C TRP A 56 -5.67 -11.23 3.93
N ASP A 57 -5.06 -11.57 2.80
CA ASP A 57 -3.74 -12.21 2.81
C ASP A 57 -2.67 -11.27 3.33
N VAL A 58 -2.74 -9.99 2.97
CA VAL A 58 -1.78 -9.01 3.51
C VAL A 58 -1.95 -8.90 5.02
N LYS A 59 -3.18 -8.78 5.50
CA LYS A 59 -3.45 -8.65 6.93
C LYS A 59 -2.99 -9.87 7.72
N GLU A 60 -3.13 -11.06 7.15
CA GLU A 60 -2.84 -12.30 7.86
C GLU A 60 -1.41 -12.79 7.69
N LYS A 61 -0.82 -12.58 6.51
CA LYS A 61 0.41 -13.29 6.11
C LYS A 61 1.65 -12.41 5.98
N VAL A 62 1.50 -11.11 5.80
CA VAL A 62 2.66 -10.24 5.72
C VAL A 62 3.30 -10.13 7.11
N HIS A 63 4.58 -10.50 7.18
CA HIS A 63 5.30 -10.53 8.45
C HIS A 63 5.77 -9.13 8.83
N SER A 64 4.94 -8.44 9.59
CA SER A 64 5.26 -7.11 10.09
C SER A 64 4.56 -6.86 11.42
N LEU A 65 5.24 -6.15 12.32
CA LEU A 65 4.64 -5.65 13.54
C LEU A 65 3.86 -4.36 13.29
N LEU A 66 3.95 -3.83 12.07
CA LEU A 66 3.29 -2.59 11.69
C LEU A 66 1.87 -2.89 11.20
N MET A 67 0.98 -1.96 11.46
CA MET A 67 -0.39 -2.06 10.97
C MET A 67 -0.48 -1.53 9.55
N PHE A 68 -1.37 -2.15 8.77
CA PHE A 68 -1.65 -1.72 7.41
C PHE A 68 -3.00 -1.01 7.34
N ASP A 69 -3.03 0.12 6.66
CA ASP A 69 -4.26 0.80 6.27
C ASP A 69 -4.37 0.66 4.75
N ILE A 70 -5.25 -0.22 4.31
CA ILE A 70 -5.36 -0.63 2.91
C ILE A 70 -6.62 -0.04 2.29
N VAL A 71 -6.47 0.83 1.31
CA VAL A 71 -7.57 1.53 0.65
C VAL A 71 -7.76 0.99 -0.76
N GLN A 72 -9.01 0.65 -1.11
CA GLN A 72 -9.37 0.24 -2.48
C GLN A 72 -9.76 1.48 -3.27
N VAL A 73 -8.96 1.85 -4.25
CA VAL A 73 -9.16 3.11 -4.97
C VAL A 73 -10.24 3.03 -6.05
N ASP A 74 -10.51 1.84 -6.56
CA ASP A 74 -11.55 1.63 -7.58
C ASP A 74 -12.97 1.84 -7.06
N VAL A 75 -13.13 1.94 -5.74
CA VAL A 75 -14.39 2.21 -5.08
C VAL A 75 -14.41 3.69 -4.69
N ALA A 76 -15.55 4.19 -4.29
CA ALA A 76 -15.68 5.59 -3.90
C ALA A 76 -14.71 5.95 -2.78
N VAL A 77 -13.79 6.86 -3.05
CA VAL A 77 -12.84 7.43 -2.08
C VAL A 77 -13.14 8.90 -1.95
N SER A 78 -12.90 9.47 -0.78
CA SER A 78 -13.09 10.89 -0.59
C SER A 78 -12.12 11.70 -1.44
N ASP A 79 -12.51 12.91 -1.81
CA ASP A 79 -11.62 13.80 -2.57
C ASP A 79 -10.37 14.14 -1.76
N GLU A 80 -10.51 14.28 -0.46
CA GLU A 80 -9.38 14.55 0.43
C GLU A 80 -8.34 13.44 0.38
N LEU A 81 -8.79 12.20 0.44
CA LEU A 81 -7.89 11.05 0.37
C LEU A 81 -7.24 10.94 -1.01
N LYS A 82 -8.01 11.19 -2.06
CA LYS A 82 -7.47 11.22 -3.42
C LYS A 82 -6.35 12.22 -3.56
N GLN A 83 -6.54 13.43 -3.05
CA GLN A 83 -5.54 14.48 -3.08
C GLN A 83 -4.28 14.09 -2.29
N GLU A 84 -4.46 13.45 -1.15
CA GLU A 84 -3.35 12.98 -0.34
C GLU A 84 -2.52 11.94 -1.10
N ILE A 85 -3.19 10.99 -1.73
CA ILE A 85 -2.52 9.95 -2.53
C ILE A 85 -1.75 10.58 -3.69
N GLU A 86 -2.35 11.54 -4.39
CA GLU A 86 -1.71 12.20 -5.53
C GLU A 86 -0.53 13.07 -5.11
N ARG A 87 -0.66 13.77 -3.99
CA ARG A 87 0.39 14.67 -3.51
C ARG A 87 1.61 13.93 -2.98
N ASP A 88 1.40 12.90 -2.16
CA ASP A 88 2.47 12.24 -1.42
C ASP A 88 2.79 10.84 -1.91
N GLY A 89 1.97 10.28 -2.78
CA GLY A 89 2.05 8.88 -3.15
C GLY A 89 3.31 8.50 -3.91
N VAL A 90 3.82 7.31 -3.58
CA VAL A 90 4.96 6.71 -4.26
C VAL A 90 4.50 5.34 -4.78
N ILE A 91 4.66 5.10 -6.08
CA ILE A 91 4.30 3.80 -6.65
C ILE A 91 5.32 2.77 -6.17
N ILE A 92 4.86 1.78 -5.41
CA ILE A 92 5.73 0.72 -4.90
C ILE A 92 5.54 -0.60 -5.64
N TYR A 93 4.46 -0.73 -6.42
CA TYR A 93 4.23 -1.89 -7.27
C TYR A 93 3.38 -1.47 -8.46
N GLU A 94 3.74 -1.95 -9.61
CA GLU A 94 2.96 -1.71 -10.83
C GLU A 94 3.04 -2.95 -11.72
N LYS A 95 1.87 -3.40 -12.18
CA LYS A 95 1.78 -4.58 -13.02
C LYS A 95 2.43 -4.30 -14.38
N ALA A 96 3.30 -5.19 -14.78
CA ALA A 96 3.99 -5.07 -16.07
C ALA A 96 3.06 -5.40 -17.23
#